data_5857f410dc92bf2b72739b800c0bc588
#
_entry.id   5857f410dc92bf2b72739b800c0bc588
#
_cell.length_a   1.000
_cell.length_b   1.000
_cell.length_c   1.000
_cell.angle_alpha   90.00
_cell.angle_beta   90.00
_cell.angle_gamma   90.00
#
_symmetry.space_group_name_H-M   'P 1'
#
loop_
_entity.id
_entity.type
_entity.pdbx_description
1 polymer ?
#
loop_
_entity_poly.entity_id
_entity_poly.type
_entity_poly.pdbx_seq_one_letter_code
_entity_poly.pdbx_strand_id
1 'polypeptide(L)'
;MFTYEEEQRIQELCTMAFDYARKNDLQNLKIMIEAGLSANLKNHKGDSLLMLASYHNSYDCAKFLLENGANVDEKNDKGQTPLAGVCFKGYLPMCKLLVEYGANIDENNGLGMTPFTFAVMFGRTDVVEFLSQNSKKSFLKKISLFLLKIFKRNKN
;
A
#
# COMPACT_ATOMS: atom_id res chain seq x y z
N MET A 1 2.63 -34.01 -8.00
CA MET A 1 3.59 -33.21 -8.79
C MET A 1 2.81 -32.66 -9.98
N PHE A 2 2.84 -31.35 -10.17
CA PHE A 2 2.18 -30.70 -11.31
C PHE A 2 2.94 -31.00 -12.61
N THR A 3 2.22 -31.08 -13.72
CA THR A 3 2.85 -31.12 -15.04
C THR A 3 3.39 -29.75 -15.41
N TYR A 4 4.30 -29.66 -16.36
CA TYR A 4 4.82 -28.38 -16.87
C TYR A 4 3.72 -27.45 -17.39
N GLU A 5 2.71 -28.02 -18.05
CA GLU A 5 1.55 -27.26 -18.55
C GLU A 5 0.69 -26.70 -17.40
N GLU A 6 0.49 -27.48 -16.34
CA GLU A 6 -0.23 -27.02 -15.15
C GLU A 6 0.52 -25.89 -14.42
N GLU A 7 1.84 -26.01 -14.29
CA GLU A 7 2.68 -24.95 -13.70
C GLU A 7 2.62 -23.66 -14.50
N GLN A 8 2.70 -23.73 -15.83
CA GLN A 8 2.54 -22.56 -16.69
C GLN A 8 1.15 -21.92 -16.53
N ARG A 9 0.10 -22.73 -16.47
CA ARG A 9 -1.26 -22.23 -16.28
C ARG A 9 -1.45 -21.52 -14.95
N ILE A 10 -0.86 -22.06 -13.89
CA ILE A 10 -0.86 -21.42 -12.56
C ILE A 10 -0.15 -20.06 -12.61
N GLN A 11 1.02 -19.97 -13.27
CA GLN A 11 1.74 -18.71 -13.42
C GLN A 11 0.96 -17.66 -14.21
N GLU A 12 0.28 -18.07 -15.29
CA GLU A 12 -0.61 -17.17 -16.05
C GLU A 12 -1.73 -16.61 -15.16
N LEU A 13 -2.42 -17.48 -14.41
CA LEU A 13 -3.49 -17.06 -13.49
C LEU A 13 -2.98 -16.09 -12.42
N CYS A 14 -1.81 -16.37 -11.84
CA CYS A 14 -1.20 -15.45 -10.88
C CYS A 14 -0.89 -14.09 -11.52
N THR A 15 -0.35 -14.08 -12.74
CA THR A 15 -0.05 -12.84 -13.48
C THR A 15 -1.31 -12.03 -13.75
N MET A 16 -2.40 -12.69 -14.12
CA MET A 16 -3.71 -12.05 -14.33
C MET A 16 -4.21 -11.39 -13.03
N ALA A 17 -4.07 -12.08 -11.88
CA ALA A 17 -4.49 -11.52 -10.60
C ALA A 17 -3.74 -10.22 -10.24
N PHE A 18 -2.42 -10.16 -10.50
CA PHE A 18 -1.64 -8.93 -10.33
C PHE A 18 -2.11 -7.80 -11.25
N ASP A 19 -2.48 -8.12 -12.47
CA ASP A 19 -3.00 -7.13 -13.43
C ASP A 19 -4.38 -6.61 -13.02
N TYR A 20 -5.27 -7.48 -12.54
CA TYR A 20 -6.57 -7.07 -12.02
C TYR A 20 -6.42 -6.15 -10.79
N ALA A 21 -5.50 -6.48 -9.89
CA ALA A 21 -5.20 -5.62 -8.75
C ALA A 21 -4.70 -4.23 -9.17
N ARG A 22 -3.82 -4.13 -10.18
CA ARG A 22 -3.32 -2.84 -10.70
C ARG A 22 -4.40 -2.01 -11.39
N LYS A 23 -5.32 -2.66 -12.10
CA LYS A 23 -6.33 -2.00 -12.95
C LYS A 23 -7.65 -1.72 -12.24
N ASN A 24 -7.75 -2.02 -10.96
CA ASN A 24 -8.99 -1.98 -10.17
C ASN A 24 -10.12 -2.85 -10.75
N ASP A 25 -9.75 -3.96 -11.38
CA ASP A 25 -10.71 -4.94 -11.90
C ASP A 25 -11.19 -5.86 -10.76
N LEU A 26 -12.05 -5.31 -9.92
CA LEU A 26 -12.58 -5.99 -8.75
C LEU A 26 -13.34 -7.26 -9.12
N GLN A 27 -14.12 -7.23 -10.22
CA GLN A 27 -14.96 -8.35 -10.61
C GLN A 27 -14.13 -9.61 -10.86
N ASN A 28 -13.08 -9.50 -11.65
CA ASN A 28 -12.22 -10.62 -11.99
C ASN A 28 -11.32 -11.03 -10.82
N LEU A 29 -10.77 -10.07 -10.07
CA LEU A 29 -9.98 -10.37 -8.88
C LEU A 29 -10.81 -11.13 -7.83
N LYS A 30 -12.04 -10.70 -7.61
CA LYS A 30 -12.98 -11.35 -6.67
C LYS A 30 -13.22 -12.81 -7.03
N ILE A 31 -13.49 -13.12 -8.30
CA ILE A 31 -13.68 -14.50 -8.79
C ILE A 31 -12.46 -15.37 -8.43
N MET A 32 -11.24 -14.85 -8.62
CA MET A 32 -10.02 -15.60 -8.32
C MET A 32 -9.83 -15.86 -6.82
N ILE A 33 -10.04 -14.85 -5.99
CA ILE A 33 -9.91 -14.99 -4.52
C ILE A 33 -10.99 -15.93 -3.97
N GLU A 34 -12.24 -15.82 -4.44
CA GLU A 34 -13.32 -16.71 -4.05
C GLU A 34 -13.12 -18.16 -4.53
N ALA A 35 -12.39 -18.34 -5.64
CA ALA A 35 -11.98 -19.66 -6.13
C ALA A 35 -10.77 -20.27 -5.36
N GLY A 36 -10.23 -19.55 -4.37
CA GLY A 36 -9.17 -20.05 -3.49
C GLY A 36 -7.78 -19.45 -3.73
N LEU A 37 -7.64 -18.45 -4.62
CA LEU A 37 -6.37 -17.74 -4.75
C LEU A 37 -6.08 -16.97 -3.46
N SER A 38 -4.85 -17.08 -2.95
CA SER A 38 -4.47 -16.37 -1.72
C SER A 38 -4.52 -14.84 -1.90
N ALA A 39 -5.22 -14.13 -0.99
CA ALA A 39 -5.19 -12.68 -0.93
C ALA A 39 -3.78 -12.12 -0.62
N ASN A 40 -2.88 -12.97 -0.09
CA ASN A 40 -1.49 -12.65 0.23
C ASN A 40 -0.50 -13.11 -0.86
N LEU A 41 -0.98 -13.41 -2.08
CA LEU A 41 -0.11 -13.76 -3.20
C LEU A 41 0.91 -12.64 -3.46
N LYS A 42 2.17 -13.04 -3.69
CA LYS A 42 3.29 -12.12 -4.00
C LYS A 42 3.89 -12.44 -5.36
N ASN A 43 4.33 -11.41 -6.07
CA ASN A 43 5.05 -11.56 -7.31
C ASN A 43 6.56 -11.83 -7.06
N HIS A 44 7.34 -11.95 -8.14
CA HIS A 44 8.78 -12.20 -8.10
C HIS A 44 9.62 -11.06 -7.48
N LYS A 45 9.02 -9.90 -7.19
CA LYS A 45 9.63 -8.75 -6.48
C LYS A 45 9.17 -8.67 -5.03
N GLY A 46 8.42 -9.67 -4.58
CA GLY A 46 7.81 -9.68 -3.26
C GLY A 46 6.63 -8.73 -3.10
N ASP A 47 6.16 -8.07 -4.18
CA ASP A 47 5.00 -7.20 -4.10
C ASP A 47 3.73 -8.02 -3.93
N SER A 48 2.94 -7.76 -2.89
CA SER A 48 1.65 -8.39 -2.68
C SER A 48 0.57 -7.81 -3.59
N LEU A 49 -0.55 -8.52 -3.74
CA LEU A 49 -1.73 -8.00 -4.44
C LEU A 49 -2.17 -6.66 -3.84
N LEU A 50 -2.17 -6.55 -2.50
CA LEU A 50 -2.52 -5.31 -1.82
C LEU A 50 -1.54 -4.18 -2.12
N MET A 51 -0.24 -4.45 -2.17
CA MET A 51 0.76 -3.45 -2.53
C MET A 51 0.54 -2.91 -3.94
N LEU A 52 0.28 -3.78 -4.90
CA LEU A 52 0.01 -3.38 -6.28
C LEU A 52 -1.28 -2.58 -6.41
N ALA A 53 -2.37 -3.03 -5.78
CA ALA A 53 -3.64 -2.30 -5.76
C ALA A 53 -3.47 -0.91 -5.13
N SER A 54 -2.80 -0.81 -3.99
CA SER A 54 -2.58 0.44 -3.27
C SER A 54 -1.72 1.43 -4.07
N TYR A 55 -0.63 0.97 -4.63
CA TYR A 55 0.32 1.79 -5.40
C TYR A 55 -0.29 2.35 -6.69
N HIS A 56 -1.23 1.62 -7.29
CA HIS A 56 -1.97 2.01 -8.50
C HIS A 56 -3.31 2.71 -8.21
N ASN A 57 -3.60 3.02 -6.94
CA ASN A 57 -4.85 3.64 -6.50
C ASN A 57 -6.11 2.85 -6.84
N SER A 58 -5.98 1.53 -6.91
CA SER A 58 -7.08 0.57 -7.14
C SER A 58 -7.85 0.36 -5.84
N TYR A 59 -8.69 1.33 -5.48
CA TYR A 59 -9.31 1.43 -4.15
C TYR A 59 -10.22 0.24 -3.85
N ASP A 60 -11.07 -0.16 -4.80
CA ASP A 60 -12.05 -1.23 -4.59
C ASP A 60 -11.35 -2.57 -4.42
N CYS A 61 -10.31 -2.84 -5.24
CA CYS A 61 -9.49 -4.04 -5.09
C CYS A 61 -8.72 -4.05 -3.76
N ALA A 62 -8.13 -2.92 -3.35
CA ALA A 62 -7.41 -2.83 -2.09
C ALA A 62 -8.34 -3.09 -0.89
N LYS A 63 -9.52 -2.49 -0.88
CA LYS A 63 -10.54 -2.69 0.16
C LYS A 63 -10.98 -4.16 0.22
N PHE A 64 -11.32 -4.75 -0.91
CA PHE A 64 -11.71 -6.15 -1.01
C PHE A 64 -10.61 -7.10 -0.49
N LEU A 65 -9.35 -6.87 -0.86
CA LEU A 65 -8.22 -7.67 -0.39
C LEU A 65 -8.06 -7.59 1.13
N LEU A 66 -8.19 -6.40 1.72
CA LEU A 66 -8.14 -6.19 3.16
C LEU A 66 -9.27 -6.90 3.88
N GLU A 67 -10.49 -6.83 3.35
CA GLU A 67 -11.67 -7.54 3.86
C GLU A 67 -11.51 -9.08 3.79
N ASN A 68 -10.65 -9.58 2.89
CA ASN A 68 -10.35 -11.01 2.72
C ASN A 68 -9.00 -11.43 3.31
N GLY A 69 -8.47 -10.68 4.27
CA GLY A 69 -7.33 -11.09 5.09
C GLY A 69 -5.96 -10.77 4.49
N ALA A 70 -5.87 -9.84 3.54
CA ALA A 70 -4.57 -9.36 3.08
C ALA A 70 -3.80 -8.71 4.24
N ASN A 71 -2.51 -9.07 4.38
CA ASN A 71 -1.63 -8.48 5.37
C ASN A 71 -1.31 -7.02 4.98
N VAL A 72 -1.79 -6.08 5.79
CA VAL A 72 -1.69 -4.64 5.51
C VAL A 72 -0.25 -4.12 5.50
N ASP A 73 0.64 -4.74 6.27
CA ASP A 73 2.05 -4.35 6.41
C ASP A 73 3.03 -5.30 5.70
N GLU A 74 2.55 -6.14 4.77
CA GLU A 74 3.40 -7.06 4.02
C GLU A 74 4.47 -6.30 3.23
N LYS A 75 5.74 -6.62 3.52
CA LYS A 75 6.89 -5.99 2.84
C LYS A 75 7.25 -6.71 1.55
N ASN A 76 7.64 -5.94 0.55
CA ASN A 76 8.28 -6.48 -0.65
C ASN A 76 9.79 -6.74 -0.40
N ASP A 77 10.49 -7.22 -1.43
CA ASP A 77 11.93 -7.55 -1.35
C ASP A 77 12.82 -6.31 -1.10
N LYS A 78 12.28 -5.10 -1.28
CA LYS A 78 12.96 -3.83 -0.94
C LYS A 78 12.68 -3.38 0.50
N GLY A 79 11.91 -4.14 1.28
CA GLY A 79 11.51 -3.80 2.63
C GLY A 79 10.42 -2.71 2.73
N GLN A 80 9.71 -2.45 1.64
CA GLN A 80 8.67 -1.42 1.57
C GLN A 80 7.29 -2.00 1.87
N THR A 81 6.48 -1.25 2.63
CA THR A 81 5.08 -1.58 2.91
C THR A 81 4.12 -0.92 1.92
N PRO A 82 2.87 -1.41 1.78
CA PRO A 82 1.85 -0.74 0.98
C PRO A 82 1.65 0.72 1.37
N LEU A 83 1.62 1.03 2.68
CA LEU A 83 1.43 2.40 3.16
C LEU A 83 2.58 3.33 2.75
N ALA A 84 3.83 2.86 2.73
CA ALA A 84 4.97 3.66 2.26
C ALA A 84 4.81 4.06 0.79
N GLY A 85 4.39 3.13 -0.07
CA GLY A 85 4.12 3.39 -1.48
C GLY A 85 2.98 4.41 -1.69
N VAL A 86 1.91 4.30 -0.91
CA VAL A 86 0.78 5.23 -0.93
C VAL A 86 1.18 6.63 -0.46
N CYS A 87 2.01 6.73 0.58
CA CYS A 87 2.53 7.99 1.08
C CYS A 87 3.45 8.67 0.06
N PHE A 88 4.27 7.91 -0.65
CA PHE A 88 5.05 8.41 -1.78
C PHE A 88 4.15 9.02 -2.88
N LYS A 89 3.07 8.32 -3.24
CA LYS A 89 2.11 8.76 -4.28
C LYS A 89 1.21 9.92 -3.83
N GLY A 90 0.87 10.00 -2.55
CA GLY A 90 -0.02 11.02 -1.99
C GLY A 90 -1.52 10.69 -2.13
N TYR A 91 -1.89 9.42 -2.19
CA TYR A 91 -3.30 9.00 -2.28
C TYR A 91 -3.95 8.99 -0.90
N LEU A 92 -4.48 10.12 -0.45
CA LEU A 92 -5.06 10.28 0.88
C LEU A 92 -6.21 9.29 1.19
N PRO A 93 -7.19 9.04 0.31
CA PRO A 93 -8.23 8.05 0.59
C PRO A 93 -7.67 6.64 0.81
N MET A 94 -6.70 6.23 -0.01
CA MET A 94 -6.02 4.93 0.13
C MET A 94 -5.19 4.87 1.43
N CYS A 95 -4.50 5.97 1.78
CA CYS A 95 -3.78 6.07 3.04
C CYS A 95 -4.71 5.87 4.25
N LYS A 96 -5.88 6.53 4.24
CA LYS A 96 -6.90 6.36 5.28
C LYS A 96 -7.38 4.92 5.37
N LEU A 97 -7.67 4.28 4.24
CA LEU A 97 -8.08 2.89 4.18
C LEU A 97 -7.05 1.95 4.82
N LEU A 98 -5.77 2.06 4.44
CA LEU A 98 -4.72 1.21 5.01
C LEU A 98 -4.55 1.42 6.51
N VAL A 99 -4.60 2.68 6.99
CA VAL A 99 -4.51 2.99 8.41
C VAL A 99 -5.72 2.47 9.19
N GLU A 100 -6.92 2.54 8.63
CA GLU A 100 -8.15 1.96 9.20
C GLU A 100 -8.01 0.44 9.42
N TYR A 101 -7.35 -0.26 8.48
CA TYR A 101 -7.04 -1.68 8.60
C TYR A 101 -5.75 -1.98 9.38
N GLY A 102 -5.21 -1.01 10.10
CA GLY A 102 -4.14 -1.19 11.07
C GLY A 102 -2.72 -1.07 10.51
N ALA A 103 -2.53 -0.44 9.35
CA ALA A 103 -1.19 -0.21 8.82
C ALA A 103 -0.31 0.57 9.80
N ASN A 104 0.93 0.12 9.99
CA ASN A 104 1.88 0.75 10.90
C ASN A 104 2.47 2.01 10.27
N ILE A 105 2.05 3.18 10.77
CA ILE A 105 2.48 4.50 10.29
C ILE A 105 3.98 4.73 10.53
N ASP A 106 4.54 4.09 11.55
CA ASP A 106 5.93 4.23 11.98
C ASP A 106 6.83 3.08 11.50
N GLU A 107 6.35 2.24 10.58
CA GLU A 107 7.11 1.09 10.07
C GLU A 107 8.38 1.53 9.35
N ASN A 108 9.50 0.86 9.65
CA ASN A 108 10.76 1.11 8.97
C ASN A 108 10.79 0.43 7.59
N ASN A 109 10.88 1.21 6.54
CA ASN A 109 10.92 0.79 5.13
C ASN A 109 12.35 0.82 4.55
N GLY A 110 13.33 0.68 5.39
CA GLY A 110 14.75 0.77 5.06
C GLY A 110 15.36 2.13 5.43
N LEU A 111 16.59 2.10 5.91
CA LEU A 111 17.37 3.29 6.32
C LEU A 111 16.64 4.24 7.29
N GLY A 112 15.73 3.71 8.12
CA GLY A 112 14.92 4.51 9.03
C GLY A 112 13.77 5.29 8.38
N MET A 113 13.53 5.09 7.09
CA MET A 113 12.44 5.72 6.35
C MET A 113 11.09 5.13 6.78
N THR A 114 10.16 5.98 7.18
CA THR A 114 8.79 5.59 7.53
C THR A 114 7.80 6.09 6.47
N PRO A 115 6.55 5.56 6.42
CA PRO A 115 5.50 6.13 5.57
C PRO A 115 5.36 7.63 5.71
N PHE A 116 5.47 8.14 6.94
CA PHE A 116 5.44 9.57 7.22
C PHE A 116 6.59 10.33 6.55
N THR A 117 7.83 9.83 6.63
CA THR A 117 8.99 10.49 6.00
C THR A 117 8.87 10.50 4.48
N PHE A 118 8.30 9.47 3.85
CA PHE A 118 8.00 9.49 2.43
C PHE A 118 7.00 10.61 2.07
N ALA A 119 5.91 10.74 2.82
CA ALA A 119 4.93 11.81 2.59
C ALA A 119 5.55 13.20 2.71
N VAL A 120 6.42 13.42 3.70
CA VAL A 120 7.15 14.68 3.88
C VAL A 120 8.10 14.97 2.73
N MET A 121 8.95 14.00 2.35
CA MET A 121 9.96 14.15 1.29
C MET A 121 9.34 14.48 -0.06
N PHE A 122 8.18 13.91 -0.35
CA PHE A 122 7.48 14.10 -1.62
C PHE A 122 6.39 15.17 -1.57
N GLY A 123 6.33 15.98 -0.49
CA GLY A 123 5.44 17.12 -0.37
C GLY A 123 3.95 16.77 -0.35
N ARG A 124 3.59 15.59 0.19
CA ARG A 124 2.19 15.11 0.26
C ARG A 124 1.51 15.69 1.50
N THR A 125 1.22 16.98 1.47
CA THR A 125 0.79 17.78 2.65
C THR A 125 -0.44 17.22 3.35
N ASP A 126 -1.46 16.79 2.61
CA ASP A 126 -2.71 16.24 3.14
C ASP A 126 -2.48 14.89 3.84
N VAL A 127 -1.59 14.06 3.26
CA VAL A 127 -1.16 12.78 3.86
C VAL A 127 -0.34 13.04 5.12
N VAL A 128 0.59 14.00 5.09
CA VAL A 128 1.38 14.41 6.27
C VAL A 128 0.47 14.89 7.39
N GLU A 129 -0.53 15.73 7.08
CA GLU A 129 -1.49 16.21 8.07
C GLU A 129 -2.27 15.06 8.71
N PHE A 130 -2.82 14.17 7.89
CA PHE A 130 -3.55 12.99 8.36
C PHE A 130 -2.68 12.08 9.24
N LEU A 131 -1.47 11.71 8.78
CA LEU A 131 -0.57 10.83 9.53
C LEU A 131 -0.10 11.47 10.83
N SER A 132 0.14 12.78 10.86
CA SER A 132 0.55 13.48 12.07
C SER A 132 -0.50 13.46 13.17
N GLN A 133 -1.78 13.47 12.79
CA GLN A 133 -2.90 13.37 13.72
C GLN A 133 -3.04 11.95 14.30
N ASN A 134 -2.64 10.93 13.53
CA ASN A 134 -2.78 9.51 13.87
C ASN A 134 -1.49 8.89 14.44
N SER A 135 -0.35 9.58 14.37
CA SER A 135 0.92 9.09 14.94
C SER A 135 0.92 9.17 16.47
N LYS A 136 1.42 8.10 17.10
CA LYS A 136 1.62 8.05 18.56
C LYS A 136 2.87 8.81 19.01
N LYS A 137 3.77 9.19 18.11
CA LYS A 137 5.03 9.86 18.42
C LYS A 137 4.85 11.38 18.46
N SER A 138 4.78 11.95 19.67
CA SER A 138 4.59 13.40 19.91
C SER A 138 5.65 14.29 19.21
N PHE A 139 6.88 13.80 19.05
CA PHE A 139 7.96 14.51 18.37
C PHE A 139 7.68 14.67 16.86
N LEU A 140 7.16 13.63 16.21
CA LEU A 140 6.78 13.67 14.80
C LEU A 140 5.62 14.66 14.54
N LYS A 141 4.68 14.80 15.51
CA LYS A 141 3.61 15.80 15.43
C LYS A 141 4.15 17.23 15.39
N LYS A 142 5.17 17.54 16.17
CA LYS A 142 5.78 18.88 16.21
C LYS A 142 6.55 19.20 14.92
N ILE A 143 7.33 18.24 14.40
CA ILE A 143 8.08 18.42 13.14
C ILE A 143 7.12 18.55 11.96
N SER A 144 6.06 17.74 11.89
CA SER A 144 5.10 17.80 10.79
C SER A 144 4.36 19.13 10.73
N LEU A 145 3.93 19.64 11.87
CA LEU A 145 3.28 20.95 11.96
C LEU A 145 4.21 22.10 11.55
N PHE A 146 5.49 21.99 11.88
CA PHE A 146 6.51 22.96 11.48
C PHE A 146 6.74 22.95 9.97
N LEU A 147 6.92 21.74 9.37
CA LEU A 147 7.12 21.58 7.94
C LEU A 147 5.88 21.99 7.13
N LEU A 148 4.67 21.67 7.60
CA LEU A 148 3.41 22.12 6.97
C LEU A 148 3.31 23.65 6.92
N LYS A 149 3.77 24.34 7.96
CA LYS A 149 3.81 25.81 7.97
C LYS A 149 4.77 26.36 6.92
N ILE A 150 5.93 25.70 6.72
CA ILE A 150 6.91 26.11 5.70
C ILE A 150 6.33 25.90 4.30
N PHE A 151 5.75 24.73 4.01
CA PHE A 151 5.19 24.41 2.69
C PHE A 151 3.97 25.27 2.34
N LYS A 152 3.10 25.60 3.32
CA LYS A 152 1.97 26.53 3.09
C LYS A 152 2.44 27.96 2.84
N ARG A 153 3.55 28.39 3.45
CA ARG A 153 4.10 29.74 3.27
C ARG A 153 4.75 29.96 1.90
N ASN A 154 5.26 28.89 1.26
CA ASN A 154 5.89 28.96 -0.05
C ASN A 154 4.89 28.82 -1.23
N LYS A 155 3.57 28.66 -0.96
CA LYS A 155 2.51 28.61 -1.99
C LYS A 155 1.77 29.94 -2.18
N ASN A 156 2.11 30.97 -1.40
CA ASN A 156 1.66 32.35 -1.56
C ASN A 156 2.82 33.21 -2.08
#